data_fcaf49df778d7a33693ee4976730a49e
#
_entry.id   fcaf49df778d7a33693ee4976730a49e
#
_cell.length_a   1.000
_cell.length_b   1.000
_cell.length_c   1.000
_cell.angle_alpha   90.00
_cell.angle_beta   90.00
_cell.angle_gamma   90.00
#
_symmetry.space_group_name_H-M   'P 1'
#
loop_
_entity.id
_entity.type
_entity.pdbx_description
1 polymer ?
#
loop_
_entity_poly.entity_id
_entity_poly.type
_entity_poly.pdbx_seq_one_letter_code
_entity_poly.pdbx_strand_id
1 'polypeptide(L)'
;VASWASIDYYGRWKALHYAAKRFYAPVAMGLFLENGTLTVNIANETRQAFRGAVRLYLCRGDRTVLDEQRCEVTVEALSSLDVLRRKVDAADVYDTYLYADLYDASGSFLTRRTQLLVPPKHFSWRKPRLTVTAEDIPGGVAFRVSADVFAKNVCLDFRDRDLVLSDNYFDLTAPEAYTVTAQTQASAAELLPQLTVKTVYDIR
;
A
#
# COMPACT_ATOMS: atom_id res chain seq x y z
N VAL A 1 -8.99 -6.99 24.68
CA VAL A 1 -7.95 -6.20 25.36
C VAL A 1 -7.03 -5.61 24.31
N ALA A 2 -6.83 -4.30 24.31
CA ALA A 2 -5.87 -3.63 23.44
C ALA A 2 -4.44 -4.01 23.88
N SER A 3 -3.58 -4.34 22.92
CA SER A 3 -2.20 -4.73 23.15
C SER A 3 -1.29 -3.98 22.19
N TRP A 4 -0.14 -3.52 22.64
CA TRP A 4 0.92 -2.90 21.83
C TRP A 4 1.62 -3.90 20.90
N ALA A 5 1.45 -5.21 21.14
CA ALA A 5 2.03 -6.22 20.27
C ALA A 5 1.45 -6.15 18.85
N SER A 6 2.30 -6.22 17.83
CA SER A 6 1.91 -6.24 16.41
C SER A 6 1.41 -7.62 15.97
N ILE A 7 1.75 -8.68 16.73
CA ILE A 7 1.25 -10.05 16.59
C ILE A 7 0.51 -10.38 17.89
N ASP A 8 -0.64 -11.02 17.79
CA ASP A 8 -1.40 -11.40 18.98
C ASP A 8 -0.91 -12.74 19.58
N TYR A 9 -1.57 -13.16 20.68
CA TYR A 9 -1.23 -14.40 21.39
C TYR A 9 -1.34 -15.67 20.50
N TYR A 10 -2.24 -15.65 19.51
CA TYR A 10 -2.47 -16.78 18.60
C TYR A 10 -1.59 -16.73 17.34
N GLY A 11 -0.67 -15.78 17.25
CA GLY A 11 0.21 -15.61 16.07
C GLY A 11 -0.42 -14.82 14.93
N ARG A 12 -1.60 -14.20 15.13
CA ARG A 12 -2.28 -13.43 14.09
C ARG A 12 -1.62 -12.07 13.90
N TRP A 13 -1.37 -11.72 12.67
CA TRP A 13 -0.79 -10.44 12.31
C TRP A 13 -1.84 -9.34 12.34
N LYS A 14 -1.58 -8.30 13.12
CA LYS A 14 -2.40 -7.09 13.15
C LYS A 14 -1.98 -6.12 12.04
N ALA A 15 -2.81 -5.11 11.76
CA ALA A 15 -2.51 -4.05 10.79
C ALA A 15 -1.12 -3.43 11.01
N LEU A 16 -0.72 -3.22 12.27
CA LEU A 16 0.61 -2.70 12.62
C LEU A 16 1.75 -3.61 12.11
N HIS A 17 1.58 -4.94 12.11
CA HIS A 17 2.63 -5.85 11.66
C HIS A 17 2.84 -5.77 10.15
N TYR A 18 1.77 -5.68 9.35
CA TYR A 18 1.86 -5.44 7.91
C TYR A 18 2.47 -4.06 7.60
N ALA A 19 2.11 -3.02 8.36
CA ALA A 19 2.75 -1.72 8.24
C ALA A 19 4.24 -1.78 8.57
N ALA A 20 4.61 -2.48 9.68
CA ALA A 20 5.99 -2.68 10.10
C ALA A 20 6.82 -3.40 9.03
N LYS A 21 6.29 -4.46 8.43
CA LYS A 21 6.94 -5.16 7.32
C LYS A 21 7.34 -4.20 6.18
N ARG A 22 6.49 -3.20 5.89
CA ARG A 22 6.75 -2.21 4.84
C ARG A 22 7.75 -1.14 5.23
N PHE A 23 7.73 -0.63 6.48
CA PHE A 23 8.66 0.44 6.87
C PHE A 23 10.00 -0.08 7.41
N TYR A 24 10.10 -1.37 7.76
CA TYR A 24 11.36 -2.06 8.06
C TYR A 24 11.92 -2.84 6.86
N ALA A 25 11.40 -2.61 5.65
CA ALA A 25 11.99 -3.21 4.46
C ALA A 25 13.44 -2.69 4.26
N PRO A 26 14.37 -3.53 3.74
CA PRO A 26 15.76 -3.13 3.53
C PRO A 26 15.94 -1.86 2.69
N VAL A 27 15.01 -1.61 1.76
CA VAL A 27 14.84 -0.33 1.09
C VAL A 27 13.41 0.12 1.34
N ALA A 28 13.23 1.19 2.08
CA ALA A 28 11.92 1.73 2.47
C ALA A 28 11.71 3.12 1.88
N MET A 29 10.46 3.43 1.53
CA MET A 29 10.07 4.76 1.06
C MET A 29 9.07 5.38 2.03
N GLY A 30 9.28 6.66 2.36
CA GLY A 30 8.37 7.51 3.14
C GLY A 30 7.80 8.64 2.29
N LEU A 31 6.55 9.02 2.56
CA LEU A 31 5.93 10.24 2.04
C LEU A 31 5.57 11.13 3.23
N PHE A 32 6.02 12.37 3.21
CA PHE A 32 5.78 13.36 4.27
C PHE A 32 5.20 14.63 3.65
N LEU A 33 4.03 15.06 4.14
CA LEU A 33 3.41 16.30 3.70
C LEU A 33 3.44 17.32 4.85
N GLU A 34 4.24 18.34 4.69
CA GLU A 34 4.40 19.42 5.68
C GLU A 34 4.29 20.79 5.01
N ASN A 35 3.41 21.64 5.54
CA ASN A 35 3.20 23.01 5.03
C ASN A 35 2.95 23.07 3.51
N GLY A 36 2.16 22.11 2.99
CA GLY A 36 1.86 22.00 1.56
C GLY A 36 3.01 21.53 0.67
N THR A 37 4.11 21.08 1.28
CA THR A 37 5.26 20.50 0.55
C THR A 37 5.31 19.00 0.82
N LEU A 38 5.25 18.19 -0.24
CA LEU A 38 5.51 16.76 -0.20
C LEU A 38 7.02 16.52 -0.28
N THR A 39 7.50 15.66 0.60
CA THR A 39 8.85 15.09 0.55
C THR A 39 8.74 13.58 0.34
N VAL A 40 9.47 13.04 -0.62
CA VAL A 40 9.69 11.61 -0.81
C VAL A 40 11.08 11.28 -0.28
N ASN A 41 11.12 10.43 0.74
CA ASN A 41 12.36 9.97 1.35
C ASN A 41 12.57 8.48 1.06
N ILE A 42 13.79 8.06 0.80
CA ILE A 42 14.17 6.66 0.67
C ILE A 42 15.26 6.37 1.70
N ALA A 43 15.01 5.36 2.54
CA ALA A 43 15.99 4.79 3.45
C ALA A 43 16.55 3.50 2.84
N ASN A 44 17.85 3.39 2.75
CA ASN A 44 18.56 2.22 2.27
C ASN A 44 19.38 1.62 3.41
N GLU A 45 18.86 0.57 4.03
CA GLU A 45 19.52 -0.18 5.12
C GLU A 45 20.45 -1.30 4.59
N THR A 46 20.65 -1.37 3.27
CA THR A 46 21.55 -2.37 2.68
C THR A 46 23.00 -1.89 2.66
N ARG A 47 23.94 -2.81 2.48
CA ARG A 47 25.37 -2.52 2.38
C ARG A 47 25.82 -2.14 0.96
N GLN A 48 24.88 -1.94 0.05
CA GLN A 48 25.14 -1.54 -1.34
C GLN A 48 24.30 -0.30 -1.67
N ALA A 49 24.79 0.54 -2.57
CA ALA A 49 23.99 1.65 -3.06
C ALA A 49 22.73 1.13 -3.77
N PHE A 50 21.59 1.67 -3.40
CA PHE A 50 20.33 1.44 -4.08
C PHE A 50 20.22 2.34 -5.30
N ARG A 51 19.86 1.79 -6.44
CA ARG A 51 19.51 2.52 -7.66
C ARG A 51 18.15 2.12 -8.13
N GLY A 52 17.35 3.09 -8.59
CA GLY A 52 15.99 2.83 -9.03
C GLY A 52 15.29 4.09 -9.51
N ALA A 53 13.96 4.04 -9.51
CA ALA A 53 13.13 5.19 -9.89
C ALA A 53 11.94 5.33 -8.96
N VAL A 54 11.56 6.58 -8.68
CA VAL A 54 10.28 6.94 -8.06
C VAL A 54 9.35 7.46 -9.14
N ARG A 55 8.09 6.99 -9.11
CA ARG A 55 6.98 7.61 -9.85
C ARG A 55 5.99 8.16 -8.84
N LEU A 56 5.79 9.45 -8.86
CA LEU A 56 4.85 10.18 -8.01
C LEU A 56 3.63 10.59 -8.84
N TYR A 57 2.44 10.34 -8.31
CA TYR A 57 1.17 10.67 -8.93
C TYR A 57 0.32 11.54 -8.01
N LEU A 58 -0.32 12.54 -8.58
CA LEU A 58 -1.40 13.31 -7.96
C LEU A 58 -2.71 12.85 -8.58
N CYS A 59 -3.66 12.38 -7.77
CA CYS A 59 -4.88 11.75 -8.26
C CYS A 59 -6.12 12.25 -7.53
N ARG A 60 -7.28 12.19 -8.19
CA ARG A 60 -8.59 12.29 -7.53
C ARG A 60 -9.01 10.96 -6.91
N GLY A 61 -9.98 11.01 -6.00
CA GLY A 61 -10.57 9.84 -5.38
C GLY A 61 -11.21 8.84 -6.35
N ASP A 62 -11.54 9.25 -7.58
CA ASP A 62 -11.95 8.37 -8.68
C ASP A 62 -10.75 7.76 -9.46
N ARG A 63 -9.53 8.01 -9.00
CA ARG A 63 -8.24 7.59 -9.59
C ARG A 63 -7.86 8.31 -10.89
N THR A 64 -8.58 9.36 -11.28
CA THR A 64 -8.13 10.23 -12.37
C THR A 64 -6.76 10.81 -12.01
N VAL A 65 -5.75 10.54 -12.82
CA VAL A 65 -4.42 11.12 -12.69
C VAL A 65 -4.46 12.58 -13.12
N LEU A 66 -4.13 13.49 -12.20
CA LEU A 66 -4.05 14.92 -12.44
C LEU A 66 -2.64 15.34 -12.85
N ASP A 67 -1.63 14.65 -12.30
CA ASP A 67 -0.23 14.93 -12.61
C ASP A 67 0.64 13.72 -12.27
N GLU A 68 1.73 13.56 -13.00
CA GLU A 68 2.72 12.49 -12.82
C GLU A 68 4.13 13.07 -12.90
N GLN A 69 5.00 12.61 -12.00
CA GLN A 69 6.43 12.94 -12.01
C GLN A 69 7.25 11.68 -11.80
N ARG A 70 8.29 11.49 -12.62
CA ARG A 70 9.29 10.43 -12.46
C ARG A 70 10.65 11.03 -12.13
N CYS A 71 11.38 10.41 -11.21
CA CYS A 71 12.78 10.72 -10.97
C CYS A 71 13.60 9.43 -10.78
N GLU A 72 14.79 9.41 -11.37
CA GLU A 72 15.79 8.39 -11.09
C GLU A 72 16.47 8.71 -9.75
N VAL A 73 16.73 7.67 -8.97
CA VAL A 73 17.26 7.81 -7.61
C VAL A 73 18.48 6.93 -7.40
N THR A 74 19.43 7.48 -6.64
CA THR A 74 20.56 6.71 -6.09
C THR A 74 20.68 7.07 -4.62
N VAL A 75 20.64 6.06 -3.75
CA VAL A 75 20.78 6.22 -2.30
C VAL A 75 21.93 5.34 -1.84
N GLU A 76 22.94 5.95 -1.24
CA GLU A 76 24.13 5.23 -0.78
C GLU A 76 23.81 4.17 0.26
N ALA A 77 24.74 3.24 0.47
CA ALA A 77 24.63 2.19 1.48
C ALA A 77 24.43 2.79 2.88
N LEU A 78 23.54 2.19 3.68
CA LEU A 78 23.26 2.56 5.08
C LEU A 78 22.95 4.06 5.23
N SER A 79 22.19 4.62 4.30
CA SER A 79 21.84 6.04 4.29
C SER A 79 20.37 6.29 3.97
N SER A 80 19.93 7.52 4.20
CA SER A 80 18.60 8.00 3.88
C SER A 80 18.69 9.32 3.13
N LEU A 81 17.86 9.50 2.10
CA LEU A 81 17.89 10.68 1.23
C LEU A 81 16.48 11.14 0.87
N ASP A 82 16.24 12.44 0.96
CA ASP A 82 15.08 13.10 0.35
C ASP A 82 15.31 13.19 -1.16
N VAL A 83 14.70 12.28 -1.91
CA VAL A 83 14.94 12.15 -3.35
C VAL A 83 14.05 13.07 -4.19
N LEU A 84 12.95 13.55 -3.61
CA LEU A 84 12.05 14.49 -4.26
C LEU A 84 11.39 15.39 -3.21
N ARG A 85 11.33 16.69 -3.50
CA ARG A 85 10.55 17.68 -2.75
C ARG A 85 9.71 18.50 -3.72
N ARG A 86 8.44 18.63 -3.41
CA ARG A 86 7.49 19.27 -4.32
C ARG A 86 6.39 19.99 -3.55
N LYS A 87 6.10 21.24 -3.93
CA LYS A 87 4.89 21.93 -3.49
C LYS A 87 3.66 21.27 -4.13
N VAL A 88 2.68 20.95 -3.31
CA VAL A 88 1.42 20.35 -3.76
C VAL A 88 0.40 21.46 -3.95
N ASP A 89 -0.09 21.58 -5.16
CA ASP A 89 -1.20 22.45 -5.52
C ASP A 89 -2.37 21.60 -6.00
N ALA A 90 -3.46 21.58 -5.25
CA ALA A 90 -4.64 20.81 -5.54
C ALA A 90 -5.88 21.69 -5.41
N ALA A 91 -6.71 21.74 -6.45
CA ALA A 91 -7.93 22.52 -6.47
C ALA A 91 -8.95 22.03 -5.42
N ASP A 92 -8.96 20.73 -5.12
CA ASP A 92 -9.81 20.13 -4.10
C ASP A 92 -8.97 19.16 -3.23
N VAL A 93 -8.54 19.63 -2.08
CA VAL A 93 -7.74 18.84 -1.12
C VAL A 93 -8.53 17.69 -0.48
N TYR A 94 -9.86 17.77 -0.48
CA TYR A 94 -10.73 16.75 0.12
C TYR A 94 -10.97 15.55 -0.81
N ASP A 95 -10.79 15.72 -2.12
CA ASP A 95 -10.94 14.66 -3.13
C ASP A 95 -9.61 14.30 -3.81
N THR A 96 -8.49 14.80 -3.30
CA THR A 96 -7.17 14.60 -3.92
C THR A 96 -6.23 13.85 -2.98
N TYR A 97 -5.48 12.90 -3.54
CA TYR A 97 -4.43 12.18 -2.83
C TYR A 97 -3.18 12.04 -3.72
N LEU A 98 -2.07 11.76 -3.08
CA LEU A 98 -0.80 11.43 -3.75
C LEU A 98 -0.49 9.94 -3.51
N TYR A 99 0.13 9.32 -4.48
CA TYR A 99 0.84 8.07 -4.23
C TYR A 99 2.17 8.06 -4.97
N ALA A 100 3.13 7.35 -4.42
CA ALA A 100 4.41 7.12 -5.07
C ALA A 100 4.71 5.63 -5.14
N ASP A 101 5.26 5.21 -6.26
CA ASP A 101 5.78 3.88 -6.52
C ASP A 101 7.30 3.93 -6.57
N LEU A 102 7.95 2.97 -5.90
CA LEU A 102 9.38 2.77 -5.96
C LEU A 102 9.68 1.52 -6.79
N TYR A 103 10.58 1.66 -7.74
CA TYR A 103 11.08 0.60 -8.60
C TYR A 103 12.60 0.46 -8.42
N ASP A 104 13.12 -0.76 -8.53
CA ASP A 104 14.56 -0.99 -8.58
C ASP A 104 15.14 -0.71 -9.99
N ALA A 105 16.46 -0.89 -10.13
CA ALA A 105 17.17 -0.67 -11.39
C ALA A 105 16.74 -1.61 -12.54
N SER A 106 16.12 -2.75 -12.22
CA SER A 106 15.54 -3.66 -13.22
C SER A 106 14.15 -3.25 -13.68
N GLY A 107 13.55 -2.23 -13.01
CA GLY A 107 12.18 -1.82 -13.22
C GLY A 107 11.16 -2.64 -12.42
N SER A 108 11.62 -3.50 -11.50
CA SER A 108 10.73 -4.27 -10.63
C SER A 108 10.12 -3.37 -9.55
N PHE A 109 8.80 -3.48 -9.36
CA PHE A 109 8.07 -2.76 -8.33
C PHE A 109 8.49 -3.24 -6.92
N LEU A 110 8.81 -2.32 -6.03
CA LEU A 110 9.22 -2.61 -4.65
C LEU A 110 8.13 -2.25 -3.63
N THR A 111 7.61 -1.03 -3.69
CA THR A 111 6.63 -0.56 -2.70
C THR A 111 5.83 0.62 -3.23
N ARG A 112 4.63 0.79 -2.68
CA ARG A 112 3.76 1.95 -2.87
C ARG A 112 3.48 2.62 -1.54
N ARG A 113 3.41 3.96 -1.54
CA ARG A 113 2.96 4.76 -0.40
C ARG A 113 1.92 5.76 -0.87
N THR A 114 0.95 6.04 -0.02
CA THR A 114 -0.09 7.03 -0.28
C THR A 114 -0.09 8.12 0.77
N GLN A 115 -0.41 9.34 0.35
CA GLN A 115 -0.54 10.50 1.21
C GLN A 115 -1.85 11.22 0.87
N LEU A 116 -2.74 11.35 1.84
CA LEU A 116 -3.91 12.22 1.75
C LEU A 116 -3.49 13.67 2.03
N LEU A 117 -4.18 14.62 1.41
CA LEU A 117 -3.94 16.05 1.65
C LEU A 117 -4.67 16.56 2.91
N VAL A 118 -5.62 15.78 3.40
CA VAL A 118 -6.39 16.04 4.63
C VAL A 118 -6.40 14.80 5.53
N PRO A 119 -6.69 14.94 6.83
CA PRO A 119 -6.93 13.78 7.69
C PRO A 119 -8.00 12.84 7.10
N PRO A 120 -7.88 11.51 7.24
CA PRO A 120 -8.79 10.54 6.64
C PRO A 120 -10.28 10.81 6.91
N LYS A 121 -10.64 11.32 8.08
CA LYS A 121 -12.03 11.68 8.45
C LYS A 121 -12.64 12.81 7.61
N HIS A 122 -11.81 13.59 6.92
CA HIS A 122 -12.25 14.71 6.10
C HIS A 122 -12.17 14.41 4.60
N PHE A 123 -11.56 13.29 4.21
CA PHE A 123 -11.46 12.91 2.80
C PHE A 123 -12.83 12.53 2.23
N SER A 124 -13.13 12.94 1.01
CA SER A 124 -14.39 12.68 0.30
C SER A 124 -14.45 11.25 -0.25
N TRP A 125 -14.58 10.28 0.66
CA TRP A 125 -14.58 8.87 0.31
C TRP A 125 -15.74 8.49 -0.62
N ARG A 126 -15.43 7.83 -1.72
CA ARG A 126 -16.41 7.12 -2.56
C ARG A 126 -16.50 5.68 -2.12
N LYS A 127 -17.69 5.06 -2.22
CA LYS A 127 -17.85 3.63 -1.95
C LYS A 127 -17.15 2.82 -3.04
N PRO A 128 -16.06 2.09 -2.74
CA PRO A 128 -15.38 1.30 -3.73
C PRO A 128 -16.21 0.04 -4.09
N ARG A 129 -16.28 -0.29 -5.36
CA ARG A 129 -16.70 -1.61 -5.82
C ARG A 129 -15.46 -2.49 -5.90
N LEU A 130 -15.31 -3.36 -4.91
CA LEU A 130 -14.20 -4.28 -4.83
C LEU A 130 -14.49 -5.55 -5.63
N THR A 131 -13.52 -6.01 -6.41
CA THR A 131 -13.54 -7.31 -7.08
C THR A 131 -12.35 -8.12 -6.57
N VAL A 132 -12.63 -9.36 -6.15
CA VAL A 132 -11.59 -10.31 -5.72
C VAL A 132 -11.74 -11.58 -6.53
N THR A 133 -10.63 -12.03 -7.11
CA THR A 133 -10.50 -13.37 -7.67
C THR A 133 -9.39 -14.12 -6.93
N ALA A 134 -9.49 -15.43 -6.87
CA ALA A 134 -8.50 -16.28 -6.23
C ALA A 134 -8.12 -17.43 -7.15
N GLU A 135 -6.86 -17.83 -7.11
CA GLU A 135 -6.31 -18.96 -7.86
C GLU A 135 -5.34 -19.76 -7.01
N ASP A 136 -5.35 -21.08 -7.19
CA ASP A 136 -4.39 -21.95 -6.54
C ASP A 136 -3.01 -21.77 -7.17
N ILE A 137 -1.99 -21.63 -6.32
CA ILE A 137 -0.58 -21.53 -6.71
C ILE A 137 0.24 -22.60 -5.97
N PRO A 138 1.45 -22.93 -6.40
CA PRO A 138 2.32 -23.86 -5.67
C PRO A 138 2.50 -23.44 -4.20
N GLY A 139 2.00 -24.27 -3.28
CA GLY A 139 2.10 -24.03 -1.83
C GLY A 139 1.09 -23.06 -1.23
N GLY A 140 0.06 -22.63 -1.98
CA GLY A 140 -0.93 -21.71 -1.44
C GLY A 140 -1.94 -21.16 -2.43
N VAL A 141 -2.44 -19.96 -2.13
CA VAL A 141 -3.46 -19.26 -2.94
C VAL A 141 -3.03 -17.82 -3.19
N ALA A 142 -3.25 -17.34 -4.41
CA ALA A 142 -3.10 -15.95 -4.78
C ALA A 142 -4.48 -15.29 -4.91
N PHE A 143 -4.65 -14.13 -4.26
CA PHE A 143 -5.83 -13.28 -4.34
C PHE A 143 -5.50 -12.04 -5.16
N ARG A 144 -6.28 -11.76 -6.20
CA ARG A 144 -6.16 -10.55 -7.02
C ARG A 144 -7.30 -9.61 -6.66
N VAL A 145 -6.96 -8.45 -6.13
CA VAL A 145 -7.91 -7.47 -5.60
C VAL A 145 -7.86 -6.21 -6.42
N SER A 146 -9.01 -5.74 -6.88
CA SER A 146 -9.14 -4.47 -7.62
C SER A 146 -10.34 -3.66 -7.11
N ALA A 147 -10.33 -2.36 -7.42
CA ALA A 147 -11.42 -1.44 -7.12
C ALA A 147 -11.70 -0.54 -8.32
N ASP A 148 -12.88 0.06 -8.40
CA ASP A 148 -13.25 1.05 -9.42
C ASP A 148 -12.82 2.48 -9.04
N VAL A 149 -12.64 2.77 -7.76
CA VAL A 149 -12.16 4.04 -7.20
C VAL A 149 -11.04 3.81 -6.19
N PHE A 150 -10.42 4.88 -5.70
CA PHE A 150 -9.40 4.79 -4.65
C PHE A 150 -9.96 4.09 -3.41
N ALA A 151 -9.31 3.01 -2.98
CA ALA A 151 -9.65 2.29 -1.76
C ALA A 151 -8.44 2.21 -0.83
N LYS A 152 -8.57 2.75 0.38
CA LYS A 152 -7.50 2.83 1.36
C LYS A 152 -7.61 1.75 2.42
N ASN A 153 -6.45 1.20 2.81
CA ASN A 153 -6.31 0.17 3.83
C ASN A 153 -7.24 -1.03 3.57
N VAL A 154 -7.17 -1.58 2.37
CA VAL A 154 -7.93 -2.78 2.00
C VAL A 154 -7.48 -3.94 2.87
N CYS A 155 -8.41 -4.48 3.64
CA CYS A 155 -8.20 -5.57 4.58
C CYS A 155 -8.92 -6.82 4.07
N LEU A 156 -8.16 -7.89 3.85
CA LEU A 156 -8.68 -9.22 3.60
C LEU A 156 -8.77 -9.97 4.93
N ASP A 157 -9.95 -10.48 5.25
CA ASP A 157 -10.23 -11.19 6.50
C ASP A 157 -11.03 -12.47 6.18
N PHE A 158 -10.74 -13.57 6.86
CA PHE A 158 -11.37 -14.87 6.60
C PHE A 158 -12.13 -15.31 7.85
N ARG A 159 -13.40 -15.66 7.68
CA ARG A 159 -14.33 -15.95 8.79
C ARG A 159 -13.84 -17.05 9.72
N ASP A 160 -13.37 -18.14 9.15
CA ASP A 160 -13.11 -19.38 9.90
C ASP A 160 -11.62 -19.74 9.94
N ARG A 161 -10.74 -18.86 9.47
CA ARG A 161 -9.30 -19.13 9.37
C ARG A 161 -8.46 -17.88 9.62
N ASP A 162 -7.38 -18.05 10.35
CA ASP A 162 -6.34 -17.04 10.52
C ASP A 162 -5.22 -17.31 9.48
N LEU A 163 -5.13 -16.49 8.45
CA LEU A 163 -4.10 -16.59 7.42
C LEU A 163 -3.10 -15.45 7.54
N VAL A 164 -1.82 -15.77 7.47
CA VAL A 164 -0.77 -14.79 7.25
C VAL A 164 -0.64 -14.55 5.75
N LEU A 165 -0.96 -13.33 5.34
CA LEU A 165 -0.92 -12.92 3.94
C LEU A 165 0.44 -12.31 3.58
N SER A 166 0.82 -12.34 2.31
CA SER A 166 2.03 -11.66 1.83
C SER A 166 1.96 -10.15 2.07
N ASP A 167 0.77 -9.55 1.98
CA ASP A 167 0.46 -8.18 2.39
C ASP A 167 -1.02 -8.07 2.80
N ASN A 168 -1.35 -7.03 3.60
CA ASN A 168 -2.71 -6.69 3.99
C ASN A 168 -2.75 -5.21 4.38
N TYR A 169 -3.95 -4.61 4.46
CA TYR A 169 -4.10 -3.17 4.72
C TYR A 169 -3.35 -2.32 3.68
N PHE A 170 -3.37 -2.75 2.43
CA PHE A 170 -2.78 -2.05 1.29
C PHE A 170 -3.78 -1.06 0.66
N ASP A 171 -3.28 -0.19 -0.21
CA ASP A 171 -4.08 0.81 -0.89
C ASP A 171 -4.22 0.47 -2.38
N LEU A 172 -5.44 0.55 -2.92
CA LEU A 172 -5.74 0.41 -4.34
C LEU A 172 -5.84 1.79 -4.97
N THR A 173 -4.77 2.23 -5.59
CA THR A 173 -4.62 3.58 -6.19
C THR A 173 -4.63 3.57 -7.71
N ALA A 174 -4.29 2.43 -8.32
CA ALA A 174 -4.18 2.24 -9.76
C ALA A 174 -5.26 1.25 -10.26
N PRO A 175 -5.55 1.21 -11.57
CA PRO A 175 -6.54 0.29 -12.14
C PRO A 175 -6.13 -1.18 -12.07
N GLU A 176 -4.82 -1.44 -11.97
CA GLU A 176 -4.29 -2.81 -11.91
C GLU A 176 -4.69 -3.51 -10.60
N ALA A 177 -4.96 -4.80 -10.70
CA ALA A 177 -5.24 -5.61 -9.52
C ALA A 177 -3.98 -5.77 -8.66
N TYR A 178 -4.13 -5.63 -7.34
CA TYR A 178 -3.09 -5.93 -6.38
C TYR A 178 -3.13 -7.41 -6.01
N THR A 179 -1.99 -8.09 -6.07
CA THR A 179 -1.90 -9.52 -5.78
C THR A 179 -1.38 -9.75 -4.37
N VAL A 180 -2.13 -10.54 -3.61
CA VAL A 180 -1.78 -10.98 -2.25
C VAL A 180 -1.76 -12.51 -2.24
N THR A 181 -0.74 -13.11 -1.61
CA THR A 181 -0.64 -14.56 -1.50
C THR A 181 -0.74 -15.02 -0.05
N ALA A 182 -1.25 -16.23 0.15
CA ALA A 182 -1.24 -16.94 1.42
C ALA A 182 -0.59 -18.32 1.22
N GLN A 183 0.31 -18.71 2.13
CA GLN A 183 0.77 -20.10 2.21
C GLN A 183 -0.26 -20.91 2.99
N THR A 184 -0.88 -21.90 2.35
CA THR A 184 -1.95 -22.69 2.92
C THR A 184 -2.16 -23.99 2.15
N GLN A 185 -2.78 -24.99 2.80
CA GLN A 185 -3.25 -26.22 2.16
C GLN A 185 -4.70 -26.09 1.64
N ALA A 186 -5.40 -25.02 2.04
CA ALA A 186 -6.76 -24.78 1.55
C ALA A 186 -6.73 -24.23 0.13
N SER A 187 -7.70 -24.66 -0.69
CA SER A 187 -7.86 -24.18 -2.08
C SER A 187 -8.50 -22.80 -2.16
N ALA A 188 -8.35 -22.15 -3.31
CA ALA A 188 -9.02 -20.89 -3.63
C ALA A 188 -10.57 -21.04 -3.52
N ALA A 189 -11.11 -22.18 -3.95
CA ALA A 189 -12.54 -22.48 -3.88
C ALA A 189 -13.06 -22.57 -2.43
N GLU A 190 -12.25 -23.04 -1.49
CA GLU A 190 -12.60 -23.09 -0.07
C GLU A 190 -12.48 -21.73 0.61
N LEU A 191 -11.49 -20.91 0.22
CA LEU A 191 -11.20 -19.64 0.89
C LEU A 191 -12.09 -18.50 0.41
N LEU A 192 -12.39 -18.41 -0.88
CA LEU A 192 -13.13 -17.29 -1.45
C LEU A 192 -14.52 -17.07 -0.82
N PRO A 193 -15.32 -18.10 -0.50
CA PRO A 193 -16.61 -17.91 0.19
C PRO A 193 -16.51 -17.43 1.64
N GLN A 194 -15.32 -17.56 2.27
CA GLN A 194 -15.06 -17.15 3.65
C GLN A 194 -14.49 -15.72 3.72
N LEU A 195 -14.06 -15.18 2.56
CA LEU A 195 -13.39 -13.89 2.49
C LEU A 195 -14.37 -12.74 2.75
N THR A 196 -13.96 -11.85 3.64
CA THR A 196 -14.55 -10.53 3.83
C THR A 196 -13.52 -9.48 3.49
N VAL A 197 -13.90 -8.47 2.70
CA VAL A 197 -13.00 -7.37 2.37
C VAL A 197 -13.56 -6.08 2.92
N LYS A 198 -12.73 -5.34 3.66
CA LYS A 198 -13.06 -4.04 4.27
C LYS A 198 -12.06 -2.98 3.85
N THR A 199 -12.48 -1.73 3.91
CA THR A 199 -11.65 -0.55 3.62
C THR A 199 -11.91 0.53 4.66
N VAL A 200 -11.16 1.64 4.59
CA VAL A 200 -11.47 2.84 5.41
C VAL A 200 -12.91 3.32 5.18
N TYR A 201 -13.48 3.14 3.99
CA TYR A 201 -14.88 3.50 3.72
C TYR A 201 -15.86 2.83 4.68
N ASP A 202 -15.61 1.60 5.08
CA ASP A 202 -16.54 0.78 5.90
C ASP A 202 -16.49 1.13 7.39
N ILE A 203 -15.47 1.87 7.83
CA ILE A 203 -15.22 2.21 9.25
C ILE A 203 -15.21 3.72 9.55
N ARG A 204 -15.58 4.55 8.57
CA ARG A 204 -15.61 6.01 8.68
C ARG A 204 -16.82 6.51 9.48
#